data_89017c756c9bf69a50be2af6759f3496
#
_entry.id   89017c756c9bf69a50be2af6759f3496
#
_cell.length_a   1.000
_cell.length_b   1.000
_cell.length_c   1.000
_cell.angle_alpha   90.00
_cell.angle_beta   90.00
_cell.angle_gamma   90.00
#
_symmetry.space_group_name_H-M   'P 1'
#
loop_
_entity.id
_entity.type
_entity.pdbx_description
1 polymer ?
#
loop_
_entity_poly.entity_id
_entity_poly.type
_entity_poly.pdbx_seq_one_letter_code
_entity_poly.pdbx_strand_id
1 'polypeptide(L)'
;MKAGKVKAIGVCNFLPDRLLDLILSHEIVPAVNQIELHPFCQQKELRKLMAQYQIQPMAWAPFAEGQNGIFQNPTLTAIGQEYGKTPAQVVLRWLMQSNMIAIPKSVHEERICQNFDISDFTLSISDMEQIEHMDTGKSLILDVPALDEVQRLHGIRFVQ
;
A
#
# COMPACT_ATOMS: atom_id res chain seq x y z
N MET A 1 -4.79 -21.28 13.18
CA MET A 1 -5.56 -20.77 14.30
C MET A 1 -6.09 -21.91 15.15
N LYS A 2 -7.24 -22.55 14.90
CA LYS A 2 -7.76 -23.65 15.78
C LYS A 2 -6.75 -24.78 16.05
N ALA A 3 -5.90 -25.13 15.08
CA ALA A 3 -4.84 -26.13 15.24
C ALA A 3 -3.51 -25.57 15.79
N GLY A 4 -3.45 -24.32 16.22
CA GLY A 4 -2.25 -23.69 16.78
C GLY A 4 -1.10 -23.40 15.80
N LYS A 5 -1.23 -23.77 14.52
CA LYS A 5 -0.16 -23.63 13.52
C LYS A 5 0.15 -22.17 13.11
N VAL A 6 -0.86 -21.30 13.14
CA VAL A 6 -0.73 -19.86 12.83
C VAL A 6 -1.52 -19.03 13.83
N LYS A 7 -1.08 -17.78 14.08
CA LYS A 7 -1.76 -16.84 14.98
C LYS A 7 -2.77 -15.97 14.23
N ALA A 8 -2.50 -15.64 12.99
CA ALA A 8 -3.35 -14.82 12.12
C ALA A 8 -3.22 -15.30 10.67
N ILE A 9 -4.20 -14.98 9.85
CA ILE A 9 -4.17 -15.16 8.40
C ILE A 9 -4.32 -13.82 7.71
N GLY A 10 -3.85 -13.72 6.49
CA GLY A 10 -4.01 -12.55 5.62
C GLY A 10 -4.26 -12.97 4.19
N VAL A 11 -4.67 -12.01 3.39
CA VAL A 11 -4.91 -12.17 1.96
C VAL A 11 -4.12 -11.12 1.17
N CYS A 12 -4.01 -11.27 -0.14
CA CYS A 12 -3.34 -10.33 -1.02
C CYS A 12 -4.22 -10.07 -2.25
N ASN A 13 -4.36 -8.79 -2.62
CA ASN A 13 -5.13 -8.33 -3.78
C ASN A 13 -6.61 -8.75 -3.76
N PHE A 14 -7.21 -8.89 -2.60
CA PHE A 14 -8.65 -9.09 -2.50
C PHE A 14 -9.36 -7.74 -2.66
N LEU A 15 -10.09 -7.59 -3.76
CA LEU A 15 -10.92 -6.43 -4.06
C LEU A 15 -12.18 -6.43 -3.19
N PRO A 16 -12.95 -5.34 -3.12
CA PRO A 16 -14.06 -5.21 -2.16
C PRO A 16 -15.07 -6.36 -2.20
N ASP A 17 -15.48 -6.78 -3.39
CA ASP A 17 -16.43 -7.88 -3.59
C ASP A 17 -15.89 -9.22 -3.09
N ARG A 18 -14.63 -9.54 -3.45
CA ARG A 18 -13.97 -10.78 -3.04
C ARG A 18 -13.65 -10.81 -1.55
N LEU A 19 -13.24 -9.66 -1.01
CA LEU A 19 -12.96 -9.55 0.42
C LEU A 19 -14.24 -9.73 1.24
N LEU A 20 -15.33 -9.08 0.83
CA LEU A 20 -16.61 -9.19 1.51
C LEU A 20 -17.17 -10.62 1.43
N ASP A 21 -17.12 -11.24 0.25
CA ASP A 21 -17.54 -12.63 0.08
C ASP A 21 -16.78 -13.59 1.01
N LEU A 22 -15.45 -13.42 1.09
CA LEU A 22 -14.60 -14.20 2.00
C LEU A 22 -15.01 -14.01 3.47
N ILE A 23 -15.25 -12.77 3.90
CA ILE A 23 -15.62 -12.43 5.26
C ILE A 23 -16.96 -13.06 5.64
N LEU A 24 -17.96 -12.98 4.76
CA LEU A 24 -19.30 -13.47 5.01
C LEU A 24 -19.39 -15.01 4.96
N SER A 25 -18.47 -15.65 4.22
CA SER A 25 -18.44 -17.10 4.03
C SER A 25 -17.63 -17.85 5.10
N HIS A 26 -16.84 -17.15 5.93
CA HIS A 26 -15.90 -17.79 6.85
C HIS A 26 -15.93 -17.16 8.25
N GLU A 27 -15.72 -18.01 9.28
CA GLU A 27 -15.69 -17.57 10.68
C GLU A 27 -14.49 -16.66 11.02
N ILE A 28 -13.39 -16.76 10.27
CA ILE A 28 -12.14 -16.09 10.57
C ILE A 28 -11.92 -14.99 9.55
N VAL A 29 -11.98 -13.75 9.99
CA VAL A 29 -11.66 -12.58 9.19
C VAL A 29 -10.14 -12.48 9.00
N PRO A 30 -9.64 -12.19 7.78
CA PRO A 30 -8.22 -11.92 7.58
C PRO A 30 -7.76 -10.73 8.42
N ALA A 31 -6.59 -10.84 9.06
CA ALA A 31 -6.01 -9.73 9.82
C ALA A 31 -5.40 -8.66 8.91
N VAL A 32 -4.99 -9.04 7.70
CA VAL A 32 -4.30 -8.18 6.74
C VAL A 32 -4.81 -8.44 5.34
N ASN A 33 -4.97 -7.40 4.54
CA ASN A 33 -5.02 -7.50 3.07
C ASN A 33 -3.88 -6.67 2.49
N GLN A 34 -2.96 -7.33 1.78
CA GLN A 34 -1.84 -6.70 1.12
C GLN A 34 -2.26 -6.29 -0.29
N ILE A 35 -2.24 -4.99 -0.57
CA ILE A 35 -2.78 -4.38 -1.81
C ILE A 35 -1.82 -3.34 -2.37
N GLU A 36 -1.95 -3.01 -3.66
CA GLU A 36 -1.27 -1.85 -4.23
C GLU A 36 -1.71 -0.59 -3.49
N LEU A 37 -0.74 0.08 -2.86
CA LEU A 37 -1.00 1.32 -2.12
C LEU A 37 0.18 2.27 -2.23
N HIS A 38 -0.06 3.39 -2.86
CA HIS A 38 0.86 4.52 -3.00
C HIS A 38 0.06 5.80 -3.30
N PRO A 39 0.66 7.00 -3.31
CA PRO A 39 -0.06 8.26 -3.52
C PRO A 39 -0.97 8.29 -4.76
N PHE A 40 -0.62 7.59 -5.84
CA PHE A 40 -1.39 7.56 -7.07
C PHE A 40 -2.49 6.49 -7.12
N CYS A 41 -2.46 5.52 -6.19
CA CYS A 41 -3.45 4.44 -6.07
C CYS A 41 -3.74 4.21 -4.59
N GLN A 42 -4.78 4.88 -4.07
CA GLN A 42 -5.02 4.92 -2.62
C GLN A 42 -6.07 3.94 -2.14
N GLN A 43 -6.77 3.24 -3.03
CA GLN A 43 -7.74 2.19 -2.72
C GLN A 43 -8.80 2.61 -1.66
N LYS A 44 -9.32 3.84 -1.77
CA LYS A 44 -10.15 4.45 -0.72
C LYS A 44 -11.37 3.61 -0.32
N GLU A 45 -12.11 3.08 -1.31
CA GLU A 45 -13.29 2.25 -1.04
C GLU A 45 -12.92 0.92 -0.38
N LEU A 46 -11.85 0.26 -0.85
CA LEU A 46 -11.38 -0.98 -0.26
C LEU A 46 -10.89 -0.75 1.18
N ARG A 47 -10.13 0.31 1.42
CA ARG A 47 -9.66 0.68 2.77
C ARG A 47 -10.83 0.98 3.73
N LYS A 48 -11.89 1.62 3.23
CA LYS A 48 -13.11 1.87 4.02
C LYS A 48 -13.79 0.55 4.43
N LEU A 49 -13.91 -0.40 3.51
CA LEU A 49 -14.42 -1.74 3.82
C LEU A 49 -13.51 -2.46 4.83
N MET A 50 -12.20 -2.42 4.62
CA MET A 50 -11.22 -3.04 5.52
C MET A 50 -11.32 -2.48 6.94
N ALA A 51 -11.49 -1.16 7.09
CA ALA A 51 -11.66 -0.52 8.40
C ALA A 51 -12.92 -1.00 9.13
N GLN A 52 -14.04 -1.25 8.43
CA GLN A 52 -15.27 -1.77 9.01
C GLN A 52 -15.09 -3.16 9.66
N TYR A 53 -14.20 -3.98 9.08
CA TYR A 53 -13.92 -5.35 9.54
C TYR A 53 -12.59 -5.48 10.28
N GLN A 54 -11.96 -4.37 10.66
CA GLN A 54 -10.69 -4.33 11.37
C GLN A 54 -9.55 -5.08 10.66
N ILE A 55 -9.56 -5.05 9.32
CA ILE A 55 -8.51 -5.61 8.48
C ILE A 55 -7.45 -4.55 8.23
N GLN A 56 -6.19 -4.86 8.52
CA GLN A 56 -5.08 -3.93 8.37
C GLN A 56 -4.64 -3.85 6.90
N PRO A 57 -4.64 -2.65 6.26
CA PRO A 57 -4.05 -2.46 4.95
C PRO A 57 -2.53 -2.59 5.00
N MET A 58 -1.97 -3.34 4.05
CA MET A 58 -0.52 -3.47 3.87
C MET A 58 -0.18 -3.09 2.42
N ALA A 59 0.68 -2.08 2.27
CA ALA A 59 1.07 -1.56 0.97
C ALA A 59 2.16 -2.43 0.33
N TRP A 60 1.87 -3.07 -0.81
CA TRP A 60 2.93 -3.44 -1.73
C TRP A 60 3.15 -2.31 -2.73
N ALA A 61 4.34 -2.24 -3.30
CA ALA A 61 4.79 -1.14 -4.16
C ALA A 61 4.53 0.28 -3.58
N PRO A 62 4.91 0.59 -2.32
CA PRO A 62 4.64 1.89 -1.71
C PRO A 62 5.22 3.07 -2.51
N PHE A 63 6.19 2.79 -3.37
CA PHE A 63 6.81 3.76 -4.29
C PHE A 63 6.40 3.56 -5.75
N ALA A 64 5.23 2.98 -6.04
CA ALA A 64 4.73 2.72 -7.41
C ALA A 64 5.80 2.06 -8.31
N GLU A 65 6.65 1.18 -7.77
CA GLU A 65 7.82 0.58 -8.45
C GLU A 65 8.80 1.60 -9.07
N GLY A 66 8.82 2.83 -8.55
CA GLY A 66 9.62 3.93 -9.07
C GLY A 66 9.07 4.57 -10.35
N GLN A 67 7.86 4.18 -10.75
CA GLN A 67 7.20 4.69 -11.95
C GLN A 67 6.52 6.04 -11.71
N ASN A 68 6.02 6.64 -12.79
CA ASN A 68 5.25 7.89 -12.76
C ASN A 68 5.96 9.06 -12.07
N GLY A 69 7.30 9.03 -12.03
CA GLY A 69 8.11 10.09 -11.46
C GLY A 69 7.91 10.30 -9.95
N ILE A 70 7.51 9.27 -9.20
CA ILE A 70 7.16 9.40 -7.77
C ILE A 70 8.26 10.06 -6.95
N PHE A 71 9.53 9.76 -7.22
CA PHE A 71 10.66 10.34 -6.48
C PHE A 71 11.01 11.78 -6.89
N GLN A 72 10.47 12.27 -8.01
CA GLN A 72 10.63 13.63 -8.52
C GLN A 72 9.30 14.38 -8.57
N ASN A 73 8.22 13.81 -7.98
CA ASN A 73 6.91 14.44 -7.98
C ASN A 73 6.99 15.79 -7.26
N PRO A 74 6.54 16.90 -7.89
CA PRO A 74 6.70 18.24 -7.33
C PRO A 74 5.99 18.42 -5.98
N THR A 75 4.81 17.84 -5.80
CA THR A 75 4.06 17.91 -4.53
C THR A 75 4.84 17.20 -3.42
N LEU A 76 5.27 15.95 -3.64
CA LEU A 76 6.03 15.19 -2.66
C LEU A 76 7.39 15.83 -2.35
N THR A 77 8.00 16.45 -3.36
CA THR A 77 9.27 17.17 -3.20
C THR A 77 9.09 18.43 -2.36
N ALA A 78 8.04 19.23 -2.64
CA ALA A 78 7.74 20.43 -1.85
C ALA A 78 7.46 20.10 -0.39
N ILE A 79 6.59 19.12 -0.13
CA ILE A 79 6.32 18.63 1.23
C ILE A 79 7.62 18.17 1.90
N GLY A 80 8.43 17.36 1.20
CA GLY A 80 9.69 16.85 1.75
C GLY A 80 10.67 17.98 2.14
N GLN A 81 10.75 19.05 1.35
CA GLN A 81 11.60 20.21 1.64
C GLN A 81 11.23 20.89 2.97
N GLU A 82 9.95 20.98 3.32
CA GLU A 82 9.49 21.58 4.58
C GLU A 82 10.01 20.81 5.82
N TYR A 83 10.20 19.51 5.69
CA TYR A 83 10.65 18.63 6.79
C TYR A 83 12.12 18.19 6.65
N GLY A 84 12.84 18.63 5.61
CA GLY A 84 14.19 18.14 5.33
C GLY A 84 14.22 16.64 4.96
N LYS A 85 13.17 16.13 4.33
CA LYS A 85 12.97 14.72 3.99
C LYS A 85 12.85 14.50 2.48
N THR A 86 13.14 13.29 2.04
CA THR A 86 12.99 12.87 0.66
C THR A 86 11.53 12.56 0.31
N PRO A 87 11.10 12.60 -0.96
CA PRO A 87 9.78 12.13 -1.38
C PRO A 87 9.45 10.72 -0.91
N ALA A 88 10.43 9.81 -0.87
CA ALA A 88 10.26 8.46 -0.35
C ALA A 88 9.87 8.46 1.14
N GLN A 89 10.54 9.25 1.96
CA GLN A 89 10.21 9.39 3.38
C GLN A 89 8.83 10.02 3.59
N VAL A 90 8.44 11.00 2.78
CA VAL A 90 7.09 11.57 2.78
C VAL A 90 6.02 10.51 2.50
N VAL A 91 6.22 9.70 1.47
CA VAL A 91 5.29 8.60 1.14
C VAL A 91 5.18 7.60 2.28
N LEU A 92 6.28 7.18 2.86
CA LEU A 92 6.26 6.23 3.98
C LEU A 92 5.59 6.83 5.22
N ARG A 93 5.84 8.10 5.50
CA ARG A 93 5.19 8.80 6.61
C ARG A 93 3.70 8.92 6.39
N TRP A 94 3.25 9.26 5.19
CA TRP A 94 1.85 9.29 4.80
C TRP A 94 1.16 7.93 5.02
N LEU A 95 1.79 6.84 4.58
CA LEU A 95 1.28 5.48 4.80
C LEU A 95 1.10 5.20 6.30
N MET A 96 2.11 5.48 7.12
CA MET A 96 2.04 5.27 8.56
C MET A 96 0.97 6.14 9.24
N GLN A 97 0.89 7.43 8.90
CA GLN A 97 -0.13 8.32 9.45
C GLN A 97 -1.55 7.94 9.03
N SER A 98 -1.69 7.27 7.90
CA SER A 98 -2.95 6.70 7.41
C SER A 98 -3.23 5.29 7.96
N ASN A 99 -2.49 4.87 9.00
CA ASN A 99 -2.61 3.55 9.61
C ASN A 99 -2.43 2.39 8.61
N MET A 100 -1.45 2.49 7.73
CA MET A 100 -1.12 1.45 6.74
C MET A 100 0.27 0.89 7.00
N ILE A 101 0.44 -0.42 6.82
CA ILE A 101 1.75 -1.07 6.87
C ILE A 101 2.45 -0.84 5.52
N ALA A 102 3.70 -0.39 5.53
CA ALA A 102 4.52 -0.23 4.34
C ALA A 102 5.63 -1.29 4.28
N ILE A 103 5.89 -1.82 3.08
CA ILE A 103 6.99 -2.77 2.83
C ILE A 103 7.91 -2.19 1.74
N PRO A 104 8.74 -1.19 2.07
CA PRO A 104 9.67 -0.60 1.11
C PRO A 104 10.83 -1.56 0.83
N LYS A 105 11.14 -1.79 -0.44
CA LYS A 105 12.29 -2.60 -0.87
C LYS A 105 13.47 -1.68 -1.21
N SER A 106 14.63 -1.97 -0.67
CA SER A 106 15.90 -1.40 -1.13
C SER A 106 17.03 -2.42 -1.01
N VAL A 107 18.04 -2.27 -1.85
CA VAL A 107 19.33 -3.00 -1.78
C VAL A 107 20.48 -2.05 -1.41
N HIS A 108 20.21 -0.76 -1.22
CA HIS A 108 21.17 0.26 -0.85
C HIS A 108 21.02 0.56 0.64
N GLU A 109 22.08 0.40 1.40
CA GLU A 109 22.11 0.60 2.86
C GLU A 109 21.61 1.99 3.25
N GLU A 110 22.08 3.04 2.60
CA GLU A 110 21.66 4.41 2.83
C GLU A 110 20.15 4.58 2.71
N ARG A 111 19.54 4.01 1.64
CA ARG A 111 18.09 4.09 1.43
C ARG A 111 17.31 3.25 2.46
N ILE A 112 17.88 2.16 2.93
CA ILE A 112 17.27 1.36 4.01
C ILE A 112 17.21 2.22 5.28
N CYS A 113 18.29 2.89 5.64
CA CYS A 113 18.33 3.81 6.77
C CYS A 113 17.33 4.97 6.61
N GLN A 114 17.32 5.61 5.43
CA GLN A 114 16.36 6.68 5.12
C GLN A 114 14.90 6.22 5.22
N ASN A 115 14.58 5.02 4.72
CA ASN A 115 13.22 4.48 4.79
C ASN A 115 12.78 4.21 6.24
N PHE A 116 13.71 3.98 7.15
CA PHE A 116 13.42 3.81 8.57
C PHE A 116 13.33 5.16 9.31
N ASP A 117 14.02 6.20 8.83
CA ASP A 117 14.08 7.53 9.43
C ASP A 117 12.86 8.39 9.05
N ILE A 118 11.69 8.01 9.55
CA ILE A 118 10.40 8.64 9.26
C ILE A 118 9.55 8.93 10.50
N SER A 119 10.11 8.74 11.69
CA SER A 119 9.37 8.89 12.95
C SER A 119 9.52 10.29 13.59
N ASP A 120 10.48 11.07 13.14
CA ASP A 120 10.88 12.36 13.69
C ASP A 120 10.09 13.56 13.15
N PHE A 121 9.17 13.34 12.21
CA PHE A 121 8.31 14.38 11.65
C PHE A 121 6.87 13.89 11.51
N THR A 122 5.94 14.81 11.34
CA THR A 122 4.51 14.52 11.14
C THR A 122 4.00 15.42 10.03
N LEU A 123 3.39 14.81 9.00
CA LEU A 123 2.74 15.54 7.93
C LEU A 123 1.55 16.34 8.46
N SER A 124 1.41 17.57 8.04
CA SER A 124 0.27 18.41 8.37
C SER A 124 -1.02 17.90 7.71
N ILE A 125 -2.17 18.41 8.14
CA ILE A 125 -3.46 18.11 7.51
C ILE A 125 -3.43 18.53 6.04
N SER A 126 -2.86 19.69 5.74
CA SER A 126 -2.72 20.17 4.35
C SER A 126 -1.86 19.25 3.50
N ASP A 127 -0.76 18.71 4.03
CA ASP A 127 0.08 17.75 3.31
C ASP A 127 -0.66 16.47 3.00
N MET A 128 -1.39 15.95 3.99
CA MET A 128 -2.22 14.75 3.83
C MET A 128 -3.28 14.96 2.75
N GLU A 129 -3.94 16.12 2.70
CA GLU A 129 -4.91 16.49 1.68
C GLU A 129 -4.27 16.61 0.29
N GLN A 130 -3.08 17.25 0.19
CA GLN A 130 -2.34 17.34 -1.07
C GLN A 130 -2.01 15.94 -1.61
N ILE A 131 -1.57 15.02 -0.76
CA ILE A 131 -1.28 13.64 -1.17
C ILE A 131 -2.59 12.92 -1.53
N GLU A 132 -3.68 13.17 -0.81
CA GLU A 132 -4.99 12.58 -1.12
C GLU A 132 -5.49 12.95 -2.53
N HIS A 133 -5.22 14.16 -3.01
CA HIS A 133 -5.57 14.62 -4.34
C HIS A 133 -4.73 13.99 -5.47
N MET A 134 -3.64 13.28 -5.14
CA MET A 134 -2.82 12.57 -6.14
C MET A 134 -3.44 11.25 -6.60
N ASP A 135 -4.48 10.78 -5.93
CA ASP A 135 -5.15 9.51 -6.25
C ASP A 135 -5.76 9.52 -7.65
N THR A 136 -5.39 8.56 -8.47
CA THR A 136 -5.96 8.38 -9.82
C THR A 136 -7.22 7.50 -9.81
N GLY A 137 -7.49 6.85 -8.69
CA GLY A 137 -8.59 5.90 -8.54
C GLY A 137 -8.40 4.59 -9.33
N LYS A 138 -7.19 4.34 -9.84
CA LYS A 138 -6.87 3.16 -10.67
C LYS A 138 -5.56 2.53 -10.22
N SER A 139 -5.45 1.21 -10.40
CA SER A 139 -4.15 0.54 -10.34
C SER A 139 -3.24 1.04 -11.46
N LEU A 140 -1.97 1.24 -11.14
CA LEU A 140 -0.94 1.64 -12.10
C LEU A 140 0.02 0.49 -12.45
N ILE A 141 -0.05 -0.61 -11.69
CA ILE A 141 0.91 -1.71 -11.78
C ILE A 141 0.21 -3.02 -12.14
N LEU A 142 -0.91 -3.31 -11.47
CA LEU A 142 -1.59 -4.59 -11.60
C LEU A 142 -3.12 -4.41 -11.62
N ASP A 143 -3.70 -4.44 -12.81
CA ASP A 143 -5.17 -4.40 -12.96
C ASP A 143 -5.79 -5.77 -12.66
N VAL A 144 -5.86 -6.11 -11.39
CA VAL A 144 -6.30 -7.43 -10.87
C VAL A 144 -7.61 -7.93 -11.48
N PRO A 145 -8.66 -7.10 -11.73
CA PRO A 145 -9.91 -7.57 -12.33
C PRO A 145 -9.85 -7.72 -13.86
N ALA A 146 -8.82 -7.23 -14.53
CA ALA A 146 -8.71 -7.33 -15.99
C ALA A 146 -8.46 -8.77 -16.44
N LEU A 147 -9.25 -9.26 -17.39
CA LEU A 147 -9.19 -10.66 -17.82
C LEU A 147 -7.86 -11.04 -18.47
N ASP A 148 -7.28 -10.14 -19.24
CA ASP A 148 -5.96 -10.29 -19.87
C ASP A 148 -4.84 -10.36 -18.82
N GLU A 149 -4.95 -9.56 -17.75
CA GLU A 149 -4.01 -9.60 -16.63
C GLU A 149 -4.12 -10.91 -15.85
N VAL A 150 -5.33 -11.40 -15.60
CA VAL A 150 -5.55 -12.71 -14.99
C VAL A 150 -4.92 -13.82 -15.85
N GLN A 151 -5.10 -13.77 -17.18
CA GLN A 151 -4.48 -14.73 -18.11
C GLN A 151 -2.95 -14.63 -18.08
N ARG A 152 -2.40 -13.41 -18.09
CA ARG A 152 -0.96 -13.16 -18.00
C ARG A 152 -0.36 -13.76 -16.72
N LEU A 153 -0.97 -13.48 -15.58
CA LEU A 153 -0.50 -13.99 -14.29
C LEU A 153 -0.55 -15.51 -14.20
N HIS A 154 -1.63 -16.12 -14.71
CA HIS A 154 -1.77 -17.58 -14.74
C HIS A 154 -0.72 -18.25 -15.63
N GLY A 155 -0.24 -17.54 -16.66
CA GLY A 155 0.81 -18.02 -17.56
C GLY A 155 2.23 -17.95 -16.99
N ILE A 156 2.46 -17.23 -15.88
CA ILE A 156 3.79 -17.12 -15.27
C ILE A 156 4.18 -18.47 -14.67
N ARG A 157 5.28 -19.03 -15.16
CA ARG A 157 5.88 -20.25 -14.61
C ARG A 157 7.14 -19.86 -13.86
N PHE A 158 7.15 -20.13 -12.56
CA PHE A 158 8.38 -20.04 -11.78
C PHE A 158 9.26 -21.25 -12.14
N VAL A 159 10.45 -20.97 -12.67
CA VAL A 159 11.46 -22.01 -12.85
C VAL A 159 11.95 -22.38 -11.44
N GLN A 160 11.76 -23.63 -11.07
CA GLN A 160 12.27 -24.20 -9.80
C GLN A 160 13.77 -24.44 -9.90
#